data_360e1a95b099b06d6cd7bb8c75a646ca
#
_entry.id   360e1a95b099b06d6cd7bb8c75a646ca
#
_cell.length_a   1.000
_cell.length_b   1.000
_cell.length_c   1.000
_cell.angle_alpha   90.00
_cell.angle_beta   90.00
_cell.angle_gamma   90.00
#
_symmetry.space_group_name_H-M   'P 1'
#
loop_
_entity.id
_entity.type
_entity.pdbx_description
1 polymer ?
#
loop_
_entity_poly.entity_id
_entity_poly.type
_entity_poly.pdbx_seq_one_letter_code
_entity_poly.pdbx_strand_id
1 'polypeptide(L)'
;MGIAATRIASGPDLVTLSPEDDAGRRAELRAFLMSRRARLRPADVGLPETARRRTPGLRREEVAQLAGLSTEWYTMFEMAKDTGVSHRTIEAVATALKLTPAEHKHLFQLATGTLPVIRPDQRVDPALRDVLNGYHTGPAMLLNVRMDVVAANPLSVAIFGDLATREGFERNWLWYLYQNHHMIGEWETQARELTATFRGSMCEHANDPEYKRLMNTLLETNETFRRFWNELDVSELDDAPPLTLAHPVYGPLRFTMRVLAQPNANNPFYCCFLLPDETTSAAHVFRELRRSLEP
;
A
#
# COMPACT_ATOMS: atom_id res chain seq x y z
N MET A 1 35.91 25.27 -24.71
CA MET A 1 34.47 24.94 -24.58
C MET A 1 34.37 23.51 -24.08
N GLY A 2 34.23 23.36 -22.76
CA GLY A 2 34.12 22.06 -22.12
C GLY A 2 32.65 21.70 -21.95
N ILE A 3 32.24 20.57 -22.52
CA ILE A 3 30.91 20.00 -22.34
C ILE A 3 30.91 19.37 -20.95
N ALA A 4 30.11 19.94 -20.03
CA ALA A 4 29.89 19.39 -18.73
C ALA A 4 29.16 18.04 -18.89
N ALA A 5 29.83 16.96 -18.53
CA ALA A 5 29.22 15.64 -18.44
C ALA A 5 28.13 15.66 -17.33
N THR A 6 26.88 15.63 -17.73
CA THR A 6 25.76 15.42 -16.83
C THR A 6 25.96 14.06 -16.15
N ARG A 7 26.21 14.09 -14.85
CA ARG A 7 26.21 12.88 -14.02
C ARG A 7 24.84 12.24 -14.10
N ILE A 8 24.77 11.07 -14.71
CA ILE A 8 23.62 10.18 -14.62
C ILE A 8 23.48 9.82 -13.12
N ALA A 9 22.33 10.16 -12.55
CA ALA A 9 22.01 9.83 -11.16
C ALA A 9 22.21 8.33 -10.95
N SER A 10 23.07 7.98 -10.02
CA SER A 10 23.23 6.60 -9.52
C SER A 10 21.86 6.07 -9.09
N GLY A 11 21.57 4.82 -9.43
CA GLY A 11 20.34 4.13 -9.05
C GLY A 11 20.08 4.15 -7.54
N PRO A 12 18.90 3.70 -7.09
CA PRO A 12 18.51 3.81 -5.68
C PRO A 12 19.57 3.14 -4.79
N ASP A 13 19.97 3.84 -3.72
CA ASP A 13 20.85 3.28 -2.71
C ASP A 13 20.16 2.03 -2.10
N LEU A 14 20.76 0.87 -2.27
CA LEU A 14 20.26 -0.39 -1.71
C LEU A 14 20.86 -0.56 -0.31
N VAL A 15 20.02 -0.80 0.69
CA VAL A 15 20.46 -1.10 2.06
C VAL A 15 20.42 -2.59 2.29
N THR A 16 21.47 -3.13 2.88
CA THR A 16 21.48 -4.49 3.41
C THR A 16 20.60 -4.52 4.67
N LEU A 17 19.60 -5.41 4.70
CA LEU A 17 18.74 -5.61 5.86
C LEU A 17 19.56 -6.04 7.09
N SER A 18 19.08 -5.64 8.28
CA SER A 18 19.57 -6.26 9.51
C SER A 18 19.18 -7.74 9.54
N PRO A 19 19.86 -8.60 10.30
CA PRO A 19 19.48 -10.01 10.41
C PRO A 19 18.03 -10.24 10.88
N GLU A 20 17.52 -9.38 11.75
CA GLU A 20 16.12 -9.44 12.23
C GLU A 20 15.13 -9.04 11.14
N ASP A 21 15.44 -8.00 10.36
CA ASP A 21 14.62 -7.56 9.24
C ASP A 21 14.60 -8.58 8.11
N ASP A 22 15.71 -9.25 7.84
CA ASP A 22 15.79 -10.34 6.87
C ASP A 22 14.97 -11.56 7.33
N ALA A 23 15.01 -11.90 8.62
CA ALA A 23 14.17 -12.97 9.18
C ALA A 23 12.67 -12.64 9.05
N GLY A 24 12.28 -11.40 9.35
CA GLY A 24 10.90 -10.92 9.17
C GLY A 24 10.45 -10.99 7.72
N ARG A 25 11.27 -10.51 6.77
CA ARG A 25 11.03 -10.59 5.34
C ARG A 25 10.84 -12.04 4.85
N ARG A 26 11.70 -12.96 5.30
CA ARG A 26 11.60 -14.38 4.96
C ARG A 26 10.33 -15.02 5.50
N ALA A 27 9.93 -14.67 6.72
CA ALA A 27 8.68 -15.15 7.30
C ALA A 27 7.46 -14.66 6.50
N GLU A 28 7.46 -13.40 6.08
CA GLU A 28 6.41 -12.82 5.23
C GLU A 28 6.38 -13.46 3.84
N LEU A 29 7.53 -13.64 3.17
CA LEU A 29 7.61 -14.34 1.89
C LEU A 29 6.96 -15.72 1.95
N ARG A 30 7.29 -16.48 3.00
CA ARG A 30 6.69 -17.80 3.24
C ARG A 30 5.18 -17.71 3.42
N ALA A 31 4.72 -16.82 4.29
CA ALA A 31 3.28 -16.66 4.60
C ALA A 31 2.52 -16.22 3.35
N PHE A 32 3.06 -15.26 2.61
CA PHE A 32 2.48 -14.75 1.37
C PHE A 32 2.32 -15.84 0.31
N LEU A 33 3.40 -16.56 -0.03
CA LEU A 33 3.35 -17.63 -1.04
C LEU A 33 2.38 -18.75 -0.65
N MET A 34 2.35 -19.15 0.61
CA MET A 34 1.41 -20.17 1.10
C MET A 34 -0.05 -19.68 0.99
N SER A 35 -0.32 -18.42 1.32
CA SER A 35 -1.65 -17.81 1.20
C SER A 35 -2.09 -17.77 -0.27
N ARG A 36 -1.25 -17.28 -1.18
CA ARG A 36 -1.61 -17.19 -2.61
C ARG A 36 -1.85 -18.56 -3.24
N ARG A 37 -1.05 -19.56 -2.90
CA ARG A 37 -1.25 -20.94 -3.34
C ARG A 37 -2.54 -21.56 -2.77
N ALA A 38 -2.87 -21.29 -1.52
CA ALA A 38 -4.08 -21.82 -0.89
C ALA A 38 -5.38 -21.22 -1.49
N ARG A 39 -5.33 -20.01 -2.03
CA ARG A 39 -6.48 -19.30 -2.62
C ARG A 39 -6.94 -19.89 -3.96
N LEU A 40 -6.04 -20.49 -4.73
CA LEU A 40 -6.33 -20.98 -6.08
C LEU A 40 -6.81 -22.45 -6.06
N ARG A 41 -7.88 -22.70 -6.79
CA ARG A 41 -8.32 -24.08 -7.08
C ARG A 41 -7.64 -24.58 -8.36
N PRO A 42 -7.47 -25.89 -8.54
CA PRO A 42 -6.92 -26.45 -9.79
C PRO A 42 -7.63 -26.00 -11.05
N ALA A 43 -8.96 -25.95 -11.01
CA ALA A 43 -9.76 -25.46 -12.13
C ALA A 43 -9.44 -24.00 -12.53
N ASP A 44 -9.07 -23.15 -11.58
CA ASP A 44 -8.72 -21.76 -11.82
C ASP A 44 -7.45 -21.61 -12.70
N VAL A 45 -6.61 -22.65 -12.72
CA VAL A 45 -5.34 -22.70 -13.46
C VAL A 45 -5.31 -23.79 -14.54
N GLY A 46 -6.46 -24.35 -14.91
CA GLY A 46 -6.59 -25.35 -15.97
C GLY A 46 -6.11 -26.75 -15.60
N LEU A 47 -5.98 -27.05 -14.30
CA LEU A 47 -5.63 -28.37 -13.82
C LEU A 47 -6.89 -29.19 -13.46
N PRO A 48 -6.88 -30.54 -13.65
CA PRO A 48 -8.01 -31.36 -13.32
C PRO A 48 -8.26 -31.43 -11.79
N GLU A 49 -9.51 -31.34 -11.40
CA GLU A 49 -9.90 -31.57 -10.00
C GLU A 49 -9.91 -33.07 -9.69
N THR A 50 -9.13 -33.50 -8.70
CA THR A 50 -9.13 -34.88 -8.22
C THR A 50 -10.05 -35.02 -7.01
N ALA A 51 -10.92 -36.05 -7.00
CA ALA A 51 -11.98 -36.28 -6.01
C ALA A 51 -11.51 -36.46 -4.54
N ARG A 52 -10.22 -36.60 -4.28
CA ARG A 52 -9.64 -36.77 -2.93
C ARG A 52 -8.56 -35.75 -2.63
N ARG A 53 -8.93 -34.48 -2.50
CA ARG A 53 -7.97 -33.46 -2.01
C ARG A 53 -8.07 -33.29 -0.49
N ARG A 54 -6.93 -33.48 0.19
CA ARG A 54 -6.79 -33.21 1.63
C ARG A 54 -6.41 -31.75 1.93
N THR A 55 -5.95 -31.00 0.91
CA THR A 55 -5.46 -29.62 1.05
C THR A 55 -6.33 -28.71 0.19
N PRO A 56 -6.93 -27.65 0.75
CA PRO A 56 -7.52 -26.60 -0.06
C PRO A 56 -6.43 -25.90 -0.87
N GLY A 57 -6.74 -25.48 -2.09
CA GLY A 57 -5.82 -24.80 -2.96
C GLY A 57 -4.88 -25.72 -3.75
N LEU A 58 -3.91 -25.09 -4.43
CA LEU A 58 -2.91 -25.79 -5.23
C LEU A 58 -1.89 -26.52 -4.35
N ARG A 59 -1.38 -27.67 -4.83
CA ARG A 59 -0.23 -28.33 -4.24
C ARG A 59 1.06 -27.68 -4.72
N ARG A 60 2.16 -27.84 -3.97
CA ARG A 60 3.48 -27.32 -4.36
C ARG A 60 3.94 -27.88 -5.71
N GLU A 61 3.71 -29.16 -5.97
CA GLU A 61 3.99 -29.83 -7.24
C GLU A 61 3.22 -29.20 -8.42
N GLU A 62 1.98 -28.78 -8.20
CA GLU A 62 1.16 -28.14 -9.21
C GLU A 62 1.66 -26.73 -9.56
N VAL A 63 2.03 -25.95 -8.55
CA VAL A 63 2.63 -24.62 -8.78
C VAL A 63 3.98 -24.74 -9.47
N ALA A 64 4.83 -25.68 -9.04
CA ALA A 64 6.11 -25.94 -9.66
C ALA A 64 5.95 -26.31 -11.15
N GLN A 65 5.01 -27.20 -11.46
CA GLN A 65 4.69 -27.59 -12.85
C GLN A 65 4.24 -26.39 -13.69
N LEU A 66 3.32 -25.57 -13.17
CA LEU A 66 2.82 -24.37 -13.86
C LEU A 66 3.91 -23.32 -14.09
N ALA A 67 4.85 -23.20 -13.16
CA ALA A 67 5.97 -22.27 -13.25
C ALA A 67 7.17 -22.82 -14.02
N GLY A 68 7.14 -24.09 -14.47
CA GLY A 68 8.27 -24.73 -15.14
C GLY A 68 9.49 -24.94 -14.23
N LEU A 69 9.25 -25.21 -12.93
CA LEU A 69 10.26 -25.41 -11.89
C LEU A 69 10.22 -26.83 -11.34
N SER A 70 11.29 -27.27 -10.66
CA SER A 70 11.22 -28.50 -9.88
C SER A 70 10.42 -28.28 -8.58
N THR A 71 9.77 -29.33 -8.10
CA THR A 71 9.01 -29.31 -6.85
C THR A 71 9.89 -28.98 -5.64
N GLU A 72 11.12 -29.50 -5.65
CA GLU A 72 12.12 -29.23 -4.61
C GLU A 72 12.50 -27.77 -4.60
N TRP A 73 12.76 -27.17 -5.79
CA TRP A 73 13.12 -25.77 -5.90
C TRP A 73 11.98 -24.87 -5.39
N TYR A 74 10.75 -25.09 -5.86
CA TYR A 74 9.60 -24.31 -5.40
C TYR A 74 9.36 -24.47 -3.88
N THR A 75 9.56 -25.69 -3.36
CA THR A 75 9.44 -25.92 -1.91
C THR A 75 10.46 -25.10 -1.14
N MET A 76 11.72 -25.05 -1.58
CA MET A 76 12.76 -24.23 -0.95
C MET A 76 12.41 -22.73 -1.02
N PHE A 77 11.93 -22.27 -2.18
CA PHE A 77 11.50 -20.89 -2.37
C PHE A 77 10.31 -20.52 -1.49
N GLU A 78 9.25 -21.35 -1.44
CA GLU A 78 8.09 -21.15 -0.55
C GLU A 78 8.50 -21.17 0.94
N MET A 79 9.52 -21.92 1.29
CA MET A 79 10.09 -21.95 2.64
C MET A 79 11.03 -20.77 2.94
N ALA A 80 11.15 -19.83 1.99
CA ALA A 80 12.04 -18.68 2.04
C ALA A 80 13.52 -19.03 2.35
N LYS A 81 13.97 -20.20 1.89
CA LYS A 81 15.38 -20.58 1.90
C LYS A 81 16.10 -19.80 0.79
N ASP A 82 17.37 -19.49 1.03
CA ASP A 82 18.18 -18.81 0.01
C ASP A 82 18.35 -19.69 -1.20
N THR A 83 17.74 -19.28 -2.33
CA THR A 83 17.73 -20.01 -3.59
C THR A 83 18.37 -19.24 -4.73
N GLY A 84 18.92 -18.03 -4.47
CA GLY A 84 19.45 -17.19 -5.54
C GLY A 84 18.42 -16.93 -6.64
N VAL A 85 17.21 -16.51 -6.29
CA VAL A 85 16.08 -16.40 -7.20
C VAL A 85 16.34 -15.39 -8.31
N SER A 86 16.10 -15.79 -9.58
CA SER A 86 16.20 -14.89 -10.73
C SER A 86 14.87 -14.15 -10.96
N HIS A 87 14.93 -12.96 -11.58
CA HIS A 87 13.75 -12.20 -11.99
C HIS A 87 12.77 -13.09 -12.82
N ARG A 88 13.31 -13.84 -13.79
CA ARG A 88 12.50 -14.76 -14.63
C ARG A 88 11.75 -15.80 -13.80
N THR A 89 12.34 -16.26 -12.71
CA THR A 89 11.73 -17.27 -11.83
C THR A 89 10.59 -16.65 -11.01
N ILE A 90 10.79 -15.42 -10.54
CA ILE A 90 9.72 -14.66 -9.82
C ILE A 90 8.53 -14.45 -10.75
N GLU A 91 8.75 -14.03 -12.00
CA GLU A 91 7.72 -13.87 -13.04
C GLU A 91 6.95 -15.18 -13.29
N ALA A 92 7.64 -16.30 -13.39
CA ALA A 92 7.02 -17.59 -13.60
C ALA A 92 6.12 -18.00 -12.43
N VAL A 93 6.57 -17.77 -11.20
CA VAL A 93 5.78 -18.05 -9.99
C VAL A 93 4.59 -17.09 -9.88
N ALA A 94 4.78 -15.79 -10.16
CA ALA A 94 3.71 -14.79 -10.16
C ALA A 94 2.60 -15.17 -11.15
N THR A 95 2.98 -15.59 -12.37
CA THR A 95 2.06 -16.07 -13.41
C THR A 95 1.32 -17.33 -12.97
N ALA A 96 2.03 -18.32 -12.42
CA ALA A 96 1.45 -19.58 -11.94
C ALA A 96 0.44 -19.37 -10.81
N LEU A 97 0.69 -18.39 -9.94
CA LEU A 97 -0.18 -18.02 -8.82
C LEU A 97 -1.24 -16.96 -9.19
N LYS A 98 -1.30 -16.52 -10.45
CA LYS A 98 -2.22 -15.47 -10.93
C LYS A 98 -2.19 -14.23 -10.05
N LEU A 99 -1.00 -13.76 -9.71
CA LEU A 99 -0.85 -12.58 -8.88
C LEU A 99 -1.31 -11.31 -9.60
N THR A 100 -1.95 -10.42 -8.86
CA THR A 100 -2.20 -9.06 -9.34
C THR A 100 -0.89 -8.27 -9.49
N PRO A 101 -0.87 -7.12 -10.18
CA PRO A 101 0.33 -6.30 -10.27
C PRO A 101 0.91 -5.90 -8.88
N ALA A 102 0.05 -5.54 -7.92
CA ALA A 102 0.44 -5.24 -6.55
C ALA A 102 1.08 -6.45 -5.84
N GLU A 103 0.44 -7.62 -5.94
CA GLU A 103 0.95 -8.87 -5.38
C GLU A 103 2.28 -9.30 -6.04
N HIS A 104 2.43 -9.09 -7.34
CA HIS A 104 3.66 -9.37 -8.06
C HIS A 104 4.82 -8.47 -7.61
N LYS A 105 4.57 -7.15 -7.51
CA LYS A 105 5.52 -6.19 -6.94
C LYS A 105 5.96 -6.59 -5.53
N HIS A 106 5.00 -6.95 -4.69
CA HIS A 106 5.25 -7.40 -3.32
C HIS A 106 6.09 -8.68 -3.26
N LEU A 107 5.75 -9.70 -4.09
CA LEU A 107 6.55 -10.92 -4.23
C LEU A 107 7.98 -10.61 -4.63
N PHE A 108 8.17 -9.70 -5.62
CA PHE A 108 9.49 -9.32 -6.09
C PHE A 108 10.33 -8.70 -4.96
N GLN A 109 9.78 -7.76 -4.23
CA GLN A 109 10.45 -7.11 -3.10
C GLN A 109 10.81 -8.11 -2.00
N LEU A 110 9.87 -8.99 -1.64
CA LEU A 110 10.11 -10.05 -0.65
C LEU A 110 11.19 -11.03 -1.09
N ALA A 111 11.19 -11.43 -2.37
CA ALA A 111 12.11 -12.43 -2.88
C ALA A 111 13.54 -11.91 -3.06
N THR A 112 13.70 -10.67 -3.54
CA THR A 112 15.02 -10.09 -3.81
C THR A 112 15.63 -9.39 -2.61
N GLY A 113 14.83 -9.03 -1.61
CA GLY A 113 15.29 -8.19 -0.50
C GLY A 113 15.68 -6.78 -0.94
N THR A 114 15.31 -6.39 -2.15
CA THR A 114 15.61 -5.06 -2.69
C THR A 114 14.65 -4.06 -2.09
N LEU A 115 15.11 -3.27 -1.15
CA LEU A 115 14.31 -2.29 -0.43
C LEU A 115 14.84 -0.88 -0.71
N PRO A 116 13.95 0.07 -1.05
CA PRO A 116 14.34 1.47 -1.18
C PRO A 116 14.78 2.04 0.18
N VAL A 117 15.76 2.93 0.16
CA VAL A 117 16.12 3.71 1.36
C VAL A 117 15.04 4.77 1.59
N ILE A 118 14.29 4.63 2.67
CA ILE A 118 13.37 5.68 3.09
C ILE A 118 14.15 6.75 3.84
N ARG A 119 14.10 7.97 3.36
CA ARG A 119 14.65 9.16 4.02
C ARG A 119 13.51 9.95 4.65
N PRO A 120 13.25 9.81 5.96
CA PRO A 120 12.06 10.41 6.60
C PRO A 120 12.04 11.95 6.56
N ASP A 121 13.18 12.60 6.33
CA ASP A 121 13.33 14.06 6.40
C ASP A 121 13.28 14.76 5.04
N GLN A 122 12.71 14.13 4.01
CA GLN A 122 12.61 14.79 2.72
C GLN A 122 11.67 15.99 2.81
N ARG A 123 12.20 17.19 2.54
CA ARG A 123 11.39 18.42 2.48
C ARG A 123 10.42 18.33 1.31
N VAL A 124 9.16 18.67 1.58
CA VAL A 124 8.14 18.76 0.54
C VAL A 124 8.53 19.88 -0.42
N ASP A 125 8.61 19.55 -1.71
CA ASP A 125 8.83 20.54 -2.77
C ASP A 125 7.71 21.60 -2.73
N PRO A 126 8.04 22.89 -2.65
CA PRO A 126 7.03 23.97 -2.70
C PRO A 126 6.06 23.83 -3.88
N ALA A 127 6.53 23.39 -5.05
CA ALA A 127 5.68 23.17 -6.22
C ALA A 127 4.56 22.12 -5.96
N LEU A 128 4.81 21.10 -5.17
CA LEU A 128 3.78 20.12 -4.78
C LEU A 128 2.71 20.77 -3.89
N ARG A 129 3.10 21.69 -3.01
CA ARG A 129 2.14 22.46 -2.19
C ARG A 129 1.27 23.36 -3.06
N ASP A 130 1.88 23.98 -4.07
CA ASP A 130 1.14 24.84 -5.02
C ASP A 130 0.13 24.02 -5.83
N VAL A 131 0.48 22.80 -6.25
CA VAL A 131 -0.44 21.87 -6.91
C VAL A 131 -1.61 21.51 -5.98
N LEU A 132 -1.36 21.17 -4.71
CA LEU A 132 -2.42 20.89 -3.75
C LEU A 132 -3.34 22.09 -3.54
N ASN A 133 -2.77 23.28 -3.35
CA ASN A 133 -3.54 24.51 -3.13
C ASN A 133 -4.30 24.94 -4.39
N GLY A 134 -3.80 24.60 -5.58
CA GLY A 134 -4.49 24.82 -6.84
C GLY A 134 -5.69 23.89 -7.08
N TYR A 135 -5.81 22.80 -6.32
CA TYR A 135 -6.96 21.92 -6.41
C TYR A 135 -8.11 22.43 -5.56
N HIS A 136 -9.15 22.95 -6.22
CA HIS A 136 -10.27 23.67 -5.59
C HIS A 136 -11.60 22.89 -5.58
N THR A 137 -11.63 21.69 -6.17
CA THR A 137 -12.87 20.92 -6.31
C THR A 137 -13.14 19.99 -5.12
N GLY A 138 -12.14 19.70 -4.30
CA GLY A 138 -12.27 18.82 -3.15
C GLY A 138 -11.06 18.83 -2.23
N PRO A 139 -11.10 18.06 -1.17
CA PRO A 139 -9.93 17.84 -0.31
C PRO A 139 -8.77 17.25 -1.10
N ALA A 140 -7.55 17.73 -0.80
CA ALA A 140 -6.32 17.16 -1.32
C ALA A 140 -5.25 17.12 -0.22
N MET A 141 -4.44 16.07 -0.23
CA MET A 141 -3.37 15.89 0.73
C MET A 141 -2.14 15.26 0.08
N LEU A 142 -0.99 15.52 0.65
CA LEU A 142 0.27 14.90 0.30
C LEU A 142 0.62 13.90 1.40
N LEU A 143 0.73 12.64 1.01
CA LEU A 143 1.15 11.57 1.90
C LEU A 143 2.60 11.20 1.62
N ASN A 144 3.37 10.89 2.65
CA ASN A 144 4.61 10.16 2.47
C ASN A 144 4.33 8.65 2.30
N VAL A 145 5.36 7.88 2.07
CA VAL A 145 5.28 6.42 1.89
C VAL A 145 4.71 5.67 3.11
N ARG A 146 4.74 6.24 4.32
CA ARG A 146 4.10 5.68 5.53
C ARG A 146 2.63 6.07 5.68
N MET A 147 2.06 6.79 4.71
CA MET A 147 0.74 7.42 4.80
C MET A 147 0.65 8.55 5.83
N ASP A 148 1.76 9.16 6.28
CA ASP A 148 1.70 10.38 7.08
C ASP A 148 1.31 11.55 6.17
N VAL A 149 0.34 12.34 6.61
CA VAL A 149 -0.05 13.59 5.94
C VAL A 149 1.05 14.63 6.19
N VAL A 150 1.70 15.09 5.13
CA VAL A 150 2.81 16.06 5.21
C VAL A 150 2.41 17.45 4.69
N ALA A 151 1.34 17.52 3.93
CA ALA A 151 0.68 18.75 3.52
C ALA A 151 -0.79 18.48 3.18
N ALA A 152 -1.64 19.49 3.30
CA ALA A 152 -3.05 19.42 2.97
C ALA A 152 -3.54 20.78 2.43
N ASN A 153 -4.51 20.74 1.51
CA ASN A 153 -5.16 21.97 1.06
C ASN A 153 -6.21 22.44 2.10
N PRO A 154 -6.69 23.69 2.02
CA PRO A 154 -7.66 24.23 2.98
C PRO A 154 -8.95 23.41 3.08
N LEU A 155 -9.42 22.80 1.97
CA LEU A 155 -10.61 21.94 1.99
C LEU A 155 -10.37 20.64 2.78
N SER A 156 -9.18 20.06 2.67
CA SER A 156 -8.80 18.89 3.46
C SER A 156 -8.77 19.23 4.96
N VAL A 157 -8.19 20.37 5.30
CA VAL A 157 -8.15 20.87 6.70
C VAL A 157 -9.57 21.09 7.26
N ALA A 158 -10.48 21.64 6.46
CA ALA A 158 -11.86 21.87 6.87
C ALA A 158 -12.65 20.57 7.13
N ILE A 159 -12.33 19.48 6.40
CA ILE A 159 -13.06 18.20 6.52
C ILE A 159 -12.42 17.26 7.54
N PHE A 160 -11.09 17.15 7.55
CA PHE A 160 -10.37 16.14 8.36
C PHE A 160 -9.61 16.74 9.55
N GLY A 161 -9.59 18.09 9.65
CA GLY A 161 -8.68 18.81 10.55
C GLY A 161 -7.27 18.89 9.97
N ASP A 162 -6.42 19.71 10.57
CA ASP A 162 -5.03 19.86 10.13
C ASP A 162 -4.16 18.68 10.59
N LEU A 163 -4.21 17.59 9.84
CA LEU A 163 -3.42 16.39 10.14
C LEU A 163 -1.92 16.64 9.94
N ALA A 164 -1.54 17.53 9.02
CA ALA A 164 -0.13 17.76 8.69
C ALA A 164 0.66 18.40 9.86
N THR A 165 -0.01 19.10 10.77
CA THR A 165 0.60 19.72 11.95
C THR A 165 0.61 18.86 13.20
N ARG A 166 -0.04 17.68 13.14
CA ARG A 166 -0.10 16.76 14.28
C ARG A 166 1.19 15.97 14.42
N GLU A 167 1.41 15.41 15.58
CA GLU A 167 2.59 14.62 15.91
C GLU A 167 2.29 13.11 15.96
N GLY A 168 3.32 12.30 15.80
CA GLY A 168 3.22 10.85 15.91
C GLY A 168 2.20 10.25 14.94
N PHE A 169 1.39 9.32 15.42
CA PHE A 169 0.38 8.64 14.59
C PHE A 169 -0.82 9.51 14.25
N GLU A 170 -1.07 10.58 14.98
CA GLU A 170 -2.25 11.44 14.73
C GLU A 170 -2.22 12.11 13.36
N ARG A 171 -1.05 12.26 12.75
CA ARG A 171 -0.92 12.74 11.36
C ARG A 171 -1.03 11.64 10.32
N ASN A 172 -1.07 10.37 10.70
CA ASN A 172 -1.08 9.26 9.79
C ASN A 172 -2.51 8.97 9.28
N TRP A 173 -2.66 8.87 7.97
CA TRP A 173 -3.97 8.69 7.32
C TRP A 173 -4.63 7.36 7.67
N LEU A 174 -3.86 6.26 7.71
CA LEU A 174 -4.37 4.96 8.13
C LEU A 174 -4.86 5.00 9.57
N TRP A 175 -4.06 5.54 10.48
CA TRP A 175 -4.43 5.73 11.88
C TRP A 175 -5.70 6.57 12.03
N TYR A 176 -5.77 7.71 11.32
CA TYR A 176 -6.94 8.60 11.33
C TYR A 176 -8.23 7.84 10.96
N LEU A 177 -8.22 7.07 9.87
CA LEU A 177 -9.40 6.33 9.42
C LEU A 177 -9.80 5.24 10.42
N TYR A 178 -8.86 4.52 11.01
CA TYR A 178 -9.14 3.51 12.03
C TYR A 178 -9.71 4.12 13.32
N GLN A 179 -9.22 5.29 13.76
CA GLN A 179 -9.77 5.98 14.93
C GLN A 179 -11.17 6.57 14.69
N ASN A 180 -11.47 6.94 13.44
CA ASN A 180 -12.74 7.54 13.04
C ASN A 180 -13.65 6.58 12.28
N HIS A 181 -13.46 5.28 12.44
CA HIS A 181 -14.18 4.24 11.70
C HIS A 181 -15.71 4.37 11.79
N HIS A 182 -16.25 4.88 12.88
CA HIS A 182 -17.68 5.11 13.10
C HIS A 182 -18.29 6.15 12.13
N MET A 183 -17.46 7.01 11.53
CA MET A 183 -17.87 7.98 10.53
C MET A 183 -17.72 7.45 9.10
N ILE A 184 -17.12 6.28 8.91
CA ILE A 184 -16.80 5.73 7.58
C ILE A 184 -17.90 4.76 7.15
N GLY A 185 -18.57 5.07 6.05
CA GLY A 185 -19.49 4.15 5.40
C GLY A 185 -18.78 2.94 4.83
N GLU A 186 -19.43 1.78 4.88
CA GLU A 186 -18.86 0.52 4.38
C GLU A 186 -17.49 0.20 5.01
N TRP A 187 -17.37 0.46 6.32
CA TRP A 187 -16.10 0.39 7.04
C TRP A 187 -15.31 -0.91 6.81
N GLU A 188 -15.98 -2.07 6.80
CA GLU A 188 -15.33 -3.37 6.59
C GLU A 188 -14.55 -3.43 5.26
N THR A 189 -15.15 -2.91 4.18
CA THR A 189 -14.52 -2.84 2.86
C THR A 189 -13.34 -1.87 2.88
N GLN A 190 -13.52 -0.69 3.46
CA GLN A 190 -12.46 0.31 3.57
C GLN A 190 -11.29 -0.18 4.41
N ALA A 191 -11.57 -0.79 5.57
CA ALA A 191 -10.54 -1.33 6.46
C ALA A 191 -9.72 -2.45 5.81
N ARG A 192 -10.37 -3.33 5.05
CA ARG A 192 -9.69 -4.40 4.29
C ARG A 192 -8.70 -3.79 3.30
N GLU A 193 -9.17 -2.88 2.44
CA GLU A 193 -8.33 -2.23 1.42
C GLU A 193 -7.19 -1.42 2.02
N LEU A 194 -7.47 -0.61 3.05
CA LEU A 194 -6.44 0.16 3.74
C LEU A 194 -5.35 -0.73 4.36
N THR A 195 -5.76 -1.85 4.98
CA THR A 195 -4.80 -2.80 5.56
C THR A 195 -3.98 -3.48 4.47
N ALA A 196 -4.62 -3.87 3.35
CA ALA A 196 -3.93 -4.47 2.21
C ALA A 196 -2.92 -3.49 1.56
N THR A 197 -3.31 -2.22 1.39
CA THR A 197 -2.43 -1.15 0.90
C THR A 197 -1.24 -0.92 1.84
N PHE A 198 -1.49 -0.85 3.14
CA PHE A 198 -0.44 -0.69 4.14
C PHE A 198 0.54 -1.88 4.13
N ARG A 199 0.03 -3.12 3.99
CA ARG A 199 0.87 -4.30 3.81
C ARG A 199 1.70 -4.22 2.52
N GLY A 200 1.13 -3.75 1.41
CA GLY A 200 1.83 -3.58 0.14
C GLY A 200 3.10 -2.75 0.25
N SER A 201 3.10 -1.76 1.13
CA SER A 201 4.27 -0.90 1.40
C SER A 201 5.28 -1.49 2.41
N MET A 202 4.98 -2.64 3.04
CA MET A 202 5.78 -3.20 4.14
C MET A 202 7.26 -3.40 3.78
N CYS A 203 7.53 -3.89 2.57
CA CYS A 203 8.91 -4.12 2.13
C CYS A 203 9.68 -2.80 1.95
N GLU A 204 9.00 -1.72 1.58
CA GLU A 204 9.59 -0.39 1.44
C GLU A 204 9.94 0.22 2.80
N HIS A 205 9.36 -0.31 3.89
CA HIS A 205 9.48 0.18 5.27
C HIS A 205 10.20 -0.77 6.23
N ALA A 206 10.83 -1.83 5.73
CA ALA A 206 11.47 -2.84 6.58
C ALA A 206 12.48 -2.26 7.59
N ASN A 207 13.15 -1.16 7.25
CA ASN A 207 14.11 -0.45 8.11
C ASN A 207 13.52 0.81 8.79
N ASP A 208 12.22 1.05 8.71
CA ASP A 208 11.58 2.22 9.29
C ASP A 208 10.97 1.87 10.68
N PRO A 209 11.57 2.35 11.79
CA PRO A 209 11.07 2.03 13.13
C PRO A 209 9.67 2.63 13.41
N GLU A 210 9.32 3.75 12.79
CA GLU A 210 8.01 4.37 12.96
C GLU A 210 6.91 3.56 12.26
N TYR A 211 7.19 3.02 11.08
CA TYR A 211 6.28 2.10 10.41
C TYR A 211 6.02 0.85 11.27
N LYS A 212 7.09 0.23 11.78
CA LYS A 212 6.96 -0.94 12.66
C LYS A 212 6.18 -0.61 13.93
N ARG A 213 6.42 0.55 14.53
CA ARG A 213 5.70 1.00 15.72
C ARG A 213 4.21 1.17 15.43
N LEU A 214 3.84 1.83 14.32
CA LEU A 214 2.45 1.99 13.90
C LEU A 214 1.78 0.62 13.67
N MET A 215 2.43 -0.26 12.90
CA MET A 215 1.93 -1.60 12.63
C MET A 215 1.68 -2.38 13.92
N ASN A 216 2.67 -2.45 14.82
CA ASN A 216 2.55 -3.18 16.08
C ASN A 216 1.45 -2.60 16.96
N THR A 217 1.35 -1.28 17.06
CA THR A 217 0.28 -0.63 17.83
C THR A 217 -1.10 -0.98 17.28
N LEU A 218 -1.28 -0.96 15.96
CA LEU A 218 -2.55 -1.35 15.34
C LEU A 218 -2.85 -2.84 15.54
N LEU A 219 -1.85 -3.72 15.45
CA LEU A 219 -2.01 -5.15 15.73
C LEU A 219 -2.40 -5.43 17.19
N GLU A 220 -1.90 -4.67 18.12
CA GLU A 220 -2.19 -4.83 19.56
C GLU A 220 -3.56 -4.25 19.93
N THR A 221 -3.91 -3.08 19.40
CA THR A 221 -5.05 -2.29 19.87
C THR A 221 -6.30 -2.39 18.99
N ASN A 222 -6.19 -2.86 17.73
CA ASN A 222 -7.32 -2.87 16.80
C ASN A 222 -7.60 -4.26 16.24
N GLU A 223 -8.73 -4.84 16.64
CA GLU A 223 -9.14 -6.18 16.22
C GLU A 223 -9.43 -6.27 14.72
N THR A 224 -10.07 -5.25 14.14
CA THR A 224 -10.37 -5.18 12.70
C THR A 224 -9.09 -5.15 11.88
N PHE A 225 -8.10 -4.34 12.29
CA PHE A 225 -6.79 -4.32 11.63
C PHE A 225 -6.10 -5.68 11.71
N ARG A 226 -6.06 -6.29 12.90
CA ARG A 226 -5.45 -7.61 13.12
C ARG A 226 -6.10 -8.68 12.26
N ARG A 227 -7.43 -8.68 12.14
CA ARG A 227 -8.16 -9.63 11.31
C ARG A 227 -7.74 -9.51 9.84
N PHE A 228 -7.79 -8.33 9.24
CA PHE A 228 -7.43 -8.12 7.85
C PHE A 228 -5.92 -8.27 7.58
N TRP A 229 -5.09 -7.88 8.55
CA TRP A 229 -3.66 -8.14 8.45
C TRP A 229 -3.35 -9.65 8.30
N ASN A 230 -4.06 -10.52 8.98
CA ASN A 230 -3.88 -11.97 8.90
C ASN A 230 -4.41 -12.60 7.60
N GLU A 231 -5.20 -11.88 6.80
CA GLU A 231 -5.63 -12.34 5.47
C GLU A 231 -4.51 -12.28 4.42
N LEU A 232 -3.45 -11.54 4.70
CA LEU A 232 -2.27 -11.39 3.84
C LEU A 232 -2.59 -10.76 2.47
N ASP A 233 -3.68 -10.01 2.36
CA ASP A 233 -4.01 -9.29 1.15
C ASP A 233 -3.05 -8.11 0.92
N VAL A 234 -2.81 -7.80 -0.34
CA VAL A 234 -1.93 -6.73 -0.81
C VAL A 234 -2.64 -5.92 -1.88
N SER A 235 -2.63 -4.60 -1.75
CA SER A 235 -3.24 -3.66 -2.69
C SER A 235 -2.33 -2.45 -2.92
N GLU A 236 -2.63 -1.64 -3.91
CA GLU A 236 -1.99 -0.35 -4.16
C GLU A 236 -2.92 0.79 -3.74
N LEU A 237 -2.35 1.97 -3.48
CA LEU A 237 -3.10 3.09 -2.90
C LEU A 237 -4.18 3.65 -3.84
N ASP A 238 -4.01 3.53 -5.15
CA ASP A 238 -4.94 4.01 -6.17
C ASP A 238 -6.11 3.05 -6.47
N ASP A 239 -6.10 1.85 -5.91
CA ASP A 239 -7.21 0.88 -5.99
C ASP A 239 -8.29 1.10 -4.92
N ALA A 240 -8.13 2.14 -4.06
CA ALA A 240 -9.05 2.40 -2.96
C ALA A 240 -10.49 2.62 -3.44
N PRO A 241 -11.49 1.94 -2.84
CA PRO A 241 -12.89 2.12 -3.18
C PRO A 241 -13.39 3.52 -2.79
N PRO A 242 -14.52 3.98 -3.37
CA PRO A 242 -15.12 5.27 -2.98
C PRO A 242 -15.36 5.32 -1.47
N LEU A 243 -14.98 6.43 -0.84
CA LEU A 243 -15.13 6.66 0.59
C LEU A 243 -16.40 7.49 0.85
N THR A 244 -17.24 7.02 1.77
CA THR A 244 -18.35 7.79 2.31
C THR A 244 -18.02 8.19 3.75
N LEU A 245 -17.98 9.49 4.02
CA LEU A 245 -17.73 10.06 5.33
C LEU A 245 -19.03 10.66 5.88
N ALA A 246 -19.53 10.17 7.01
CA ALA A 246 -20.62 10.78 7.75
C ALA A 246 -20.09 11.95 8.58
N HIS A 247 -19.89 13.11 7.94
CA HIS A 247 -19.29 14.26 8.61
C HIS A 247 -20.30 14.92 9.58
N PRO A 248 -19.93 15.22 10.84
CA PRO A 248 -20.87 15.70 11.86
C PRO A 248 -21.51 17.04 11.53
N VAL A 249 -20.85 17.89 10.74
CA VAL A 249 -21.36 19.23 10.36
C VAL A 249 -22.00 19.23 8.97
N TYR A 250 -21.38 18.51 8.00
CA TYR A 250 -21.75 18.61 6.60
C TYR A 250 -22.59 17.39 6.10
N GLY A 251 -22.87 16.44 7.00
CA GLY A 251 -23.61 15.22 6.63
C GLY A 251 -22.77 14.24 5.79
N PRO A 252 -23.41 13.34 5.02
CA PRO A 252 -22.71 12.34 4.25
C PRO A 252 -21.98 12.96 3.06
N LEU A 253 -20.68 12.78 3.01
CA LEU A 253 -19.79 13.21 1.93
C LEU A 253 -19.24 11.95 1.25
N ARG A 254 -19.51 11.78 -0.05
CA ARG A 254 -18.95 10.69 -0.84
C ARG A 254 -17.94 11.21 -1.85
N PHE A 255 -16.79 10.55 -1.92
CA PHE A 255 -15.72 10.90 -2.84
C PHE A 255 -14.89 9.70 -3.23
N THR A 256 -14.26 9.80 -4.39
CA THR A 256 -13.29 8.83 -4.88
C THR A 256 -11.90 9.42 -4.74
N MET A 257 -10.98 8.68 -4.14
CA MET A 257 -9.58 9.07 -4.07
C MET A 257 -8.88 8.76 -5.40
N ARG A 258 -8.06 9.70 -5.87
CA ARG A 258 -7.11 9.50 -6.95
C ARG A 258 -5.74 9.88 -6.48
N VAL A 259 -4.77 9.05 -6.79
CA VAL A 259 -3.40 9.18 -6.30
C VAL A 259 -2.46 9.41 -7.46
N LEU A 260 -1.64 10.44 -7.35
CA LEU A 260 -0.54 10.69 -8.28
C LEU A 260 0.78 10.49 -7.52
N ALA A 261 1.53 9.49 -7.91
CA ALA A 261 2.87 9.25 -7.38
C ALA A 261 3.89 10.12 -8.12
N GLN A 262 4.86 10.66 -7.40
CA GLN A 262 6.00 11.33 -8.02
C GLN A 262 6.96 10.25 -8.55
N PRO A 263 7.12 10.08 -9.87
CA PRO A 263 8.04 9.10 -10.42
C PRO A 263 9.49 9.48 -10.11
N ASN A 264 10.35 8.49 -9.93
CA ASN A 264 11.81 8.62 -9.79
C ASN A 264 12.32 9.30 -8.50
N ALA A 265 11.52 9.42 -7.46
CA ALA A 265 12.00 9.86 -6.14
C ALA A 265 12.41 8.65 -5.30
N ASN A 266 13.57 8.73 -4.63
CA ASN A 266 14.01 7.73 -3.66
C ASN A 266 13.08 7.65 -2.44
N ASN A 267 12.16 8.60 -2.32
CA ASN A 267 11.12 8.67 -1.29
C ASN A 267 9.90 9.37 -1.91
N PRO A 268 9.03 8.65 -2.61
CA PRO A 268 7.92 9.26 -3.33
C PRO A 268 6.91 9.86 -2.36
N PHE A 269 6.40 11.04 -2.73
CA PHE A 269 5.18 11.54 -2.16
C PHE A 269 3.99 11.15 -3.04
N TYR A 270 2.87 10.90 -2.39
CA TYR A 270 1.60 10.60 -3.04
C TYR A 270 0.67 11.80 -2.91
N CYS A 271 0.36 12.45 -4.02
CA CYS A 271 -0.67 13.49 -4.07
C CYS A 271 -2.03 12.81 -4.15
N CYS A 272 -2.80 12.86 -3.08
CA CYS A 272 -4.12 12.28 -2.98
C CYS A 272 -5.18 13.35 -3.19
N PHE A 273 -6.00 13.19 -4.23
CA PHE A 273 -7.11 14.07 -4.57
C PHE A 273 -8.43 13.36 -4.32
N LEU A 274 -9.30 13.96 -3.52
CA LEU A 274 -10.61 13.43 -3.22
C LEU A 274 -11.64 14.11 -4.13
N LEU A 275 -12.07 13.37 -5.15
CA LEU A 275 -13.04 13.84 -6.13
C LEU A 275 -14.45 13.63 -5.58
N PRO A 276 -15.25 14.69 -5.40
CA PRO A 276 -16.62 14.55 -4.91
C PRO A 276 -17.48 13.76 -5.88
N ASP A 277 -18.36 12.95 -5.34
CA ASP A 277 -19.43 12.34 -6.12
C ASP A 277 -20.50 13.40 -6.42
N GLU A 278 -20.65 13.76 -7.69
CA GLU A 278 -21.59 14.79 -8.17
C GLU A 278 -23.07 14.45 -7.87
N THR A 279 -23.38 13.19 -7.60
CA THR A 279 -24.73 12.75 -7.23
C THR A 279 -25.06 12.97 -5.76
N THR A 280 -24.08 13.42 -4.96
CA THR A 280 -24.24 13.68 -3.52
C THR A 280 -24.10 15.16 -3.19
N SER A 281 -24.32 15.51 -1.91
CA SER A 281 -24.10 16.88 -1.41
C SER A 281 -22.62 17.29 -1.38
N ALA A 282 -21.67 16.37 -1.55
CA ALA A 282 -20.24 16.63 -1.40
C ALA A 282 -19.73 17.77 -2.30
N ALA A 283 -20.08 17.75 -3.59
CA ALA A 283 -19.68 18.80 -4.53
C ALA A 283 -20.24 20.19 -4.15
N HIS A 284 -21.46 20.24 -3.62
CA HIS A 284 -22.07 21.47 -3.12
C HIS A 284 -21.34 21.98 -1.88
N VAL A 285 -21.13 21.11 -0.90
CA VAL A 285 -20.42 21.45 0.36
C VAL A 285 -19.02 21.99 0.07
N PHE A 286 -18.26 21.37 -0.84
CA PHE A 286 -16.92 21.83 -1.13
C PHE A 286 -16.90 23.18 -1.85
N ARG A 287 -17.90 23.47 -2.70
CA ARG A 287 -18.05 24.80 -3.30
C ARG A 287 -18.34 25.89 -2.27
N GLU A 288 -19.22 25.63 -1.32
CA GLU A 288 -19.54 26.57 -0.23
C GLU A 288 -18.34 26.78 0.70
N LEU A 289 -17.68 25.69 1.10
CA LEU A 289 -16.45 25.77 1.91
C LEU A 289 -15.37 26.58 1.21
N ARG A 290 -15.14 26.33 -0.07
CA ARG A 290 -14.18 27.12 -0.85
C ARG A 290 -14.47 28.61 -0.77
N ARG A 291 -15.73 29.01 -1.01
CA ARG A 291 -16.12 30.45 -0.94
C ARG A 291 -15.87 31.05 0.44
N SER A 292 -16.04 30.27 1.51
CA SER A 292 -15.80 30.72 2.88
C SER A 292 -14.31 30.80 3.25
N LEU A 293 -13.44 30.12 2.49
CA LEU A 293 -11.99 30.06 2.70
C LEU A 293 -11.23 31.04 1.77
N GLU A 294 -11.88 31.60 0.77
CA GLU A 294 -11.33 32.69 -0.04
C GLU A 294 -11.33 33.99 0.82
N PRO A 295 -10.19 34.72 0.89
CA PRO A 295 -10.05 35.91 1.72
C PRO A 295 -10.90 37.09 1.26
#